data_83e9208efe46e0300fbcde284399eb8d
#
_entry.id   83e9208efe46e0300fbcde284399eb8d
#
_cell.length_a   1.000
_cell.length_b   1.000
_cell.length_c   1.000
_cell.angle_alpha   90.00
_cell.angle_beta   90.00
_cell.angle_gamma   90.00
#
_symmetry.space_group_name_H-M   'P 1'
#
loop_
_entity.id
_entity.type
_entity.pdbx_description
1 polymer ?
#
loop_
_entity_poly.entity_id
_entity_poly.type
_entity_poly.pdbx_seq_one_letter_code
_entity_poly.pdbx_strand_id
1 'polypeptide(L)'
;MTTYLVTDVDGVFTDGKFTYSRWGKSSKAFGPHDADGIKILRAGGIKIFAITGDRRGFDISRKRLSDMRIQLFYKSEKDRYDWVKQNFELANLIFVGDGAFDVPLLLKSALSFAPNSATHPAKDAARIVTSVAGGDGVFLEIAMWMILYFFSPEELARIKSKLKISEEHFDLLCDTYRNLFLANGALKNV
;
A
#
# COMPACT_ATOMS: atom_id res chain seq x y z
N MET A 1 8.23 -4.08 18.36
CA MET A 1 8.88 -3.17 17.36
C MET A 1 7.80 -2.42 16.60
N THR A 2 8.06 -1.17 16.18
CA THR A 2 7.09 -0.42 15.36
C THR A 2 7.28 -0.80 13.89
N THR A 3 6.23 -1.34 13.27
CA THR A 3 6.23 -1.64 11.83
C THR A 3 5.84 -0.41 11.03
N TYR A 4 6.62 -0.10 10.01
CA TYR A 4 6.38 1.01 9.09
C TYR A 4 5.93 0.48 7.72
N LEU A 5 5.02 1.22 7.08
CA LEU A 5 4.69 1.03 5.67
C LEU A 5 5.02 2.34 4.93
N VAL A 6 5.88 2.22 3.92
CA VAL A 6 6.17 3.30 2.97
C VAL A 6 5.63 2.90 1.61
N THR A 7 4.96 3.82 0.93
CA THR A 7 4.32 3.55 -0.35
C THR A 7 4.60 4.64 -1.37
N ASP A 8 4.71 4.25 -2.65
CA ASP A 8 4.53 5.20 -3.76
C ASP A 8 3.06 5.62 -3.86
N VAL A 9 2.77 6.62 -4.66
CA VAL A 9 1.41 7.17 -4.83
C VAL A 9 0.82 6.83 -6.18
N ASP A 10 1.54 7.17 -7.24
CA ASP A 10 1.03 7.08 -8.60
C ASP A 10 1.13 5.64 -9.10
N GLY A 11 0.01 5.04 -9.50
CA GLY A 11 -0.07 3.62 -9.82
C GLY A 11 -0.33 2.70 -8.61
N VAL A 12 -0.32 3.24 -7.36
CA VAL A 12 -0.69 2.53 -6.13
C VAL A 12 -2.02 3.05 -5.58
N PHE A 13 -2.09 4.32 -5.12
CA PHE A 13 -3.34 4.97 -4.72
C PHE A 13 -4.18 5.44 -5.90
N THR A 14 -3.57 5.55 -7.07
CA THR A 14 -4.20 5.95 -8.33
C THR A 14 -4.03 4.85 -9.37
N ASP A 15 -4.76 4.96 -10.47
CA ASP A 15 -4.60 4.10 -11.64
C ASP A 15 -3.31 4.38 -12.45
N GLY A 16 -2.45 5.27 -11.96
CA GLY A 16 -1.21 5.69 -12.62
C GLY A 16 -1.41 6.68 -13.76
N LYS A 17 -2.64 7.06 -14.09
CA LYS A 17 -2.95 7.99 -15.18
C LYS A 17 -3.05 9.42 -14.69
N PHE A 18 -2.79 10.35 -15.59
CA PHE A 18 -2.88 11.78 -15.33
C PHE A 18 -3.75 12.45 -16.37
N THR A 19 -4.60 13.38 -15.93
CA THR A 19 -5.31 14.27 -16.82
C THR A 19 -4.49 15.54 -17.02
N TYR A 20 -4.25 15.91 -18.26
CA TYR A 20 -3.54 17.14 -18.64
C TYR A 20 -4.49 18.12 -19.30
N SER A 21 -4.38 19.37 -18.91
CA SER A 21 -4.94 20.54 -19.61
C SER A 21 -3.82 21.33 -20.26
N ARG A 22 -4.18 22.41 -20.97
CA ARG A 22 -3.19 23.35 -21.54
C ARG A 22 -2.29 24.02 -20.48
N TRP A 23 -2.68 23.97 -19.20
CA TRP A 23 -1.91 24.52 -18.09
C TRP A 23 -1.09 23.46 -17.34
N GLY A 24 -1.12 22.20 -17.75
CA GLY A 24 -0.38 21.10 -17.15
C GLY A 24 -1.28 20.04 -16.53
N LYS A 25 -0.73 19.30 -15.57
CA LYS A 25 -1.45 18.24 -14.86
C LYS A 25 -2.60 18.82 -14.02
N SER A 26 -3.83 18.37 -14.29
CA SER A 26 -5.04 18.93 -13.69
C SER A 26 -5.72 18.02 -12.68
N SER A 27 -5.62 16.69 -12.84
CA SER A 27 -6.24 15.75 -11.89
C SER A 27 -5.56 14.37 -11.89
N LYS A 28 -5.86 13.61 -10.82
CA LYS A 28 -5.58 12.19 -10.65
C LYS A 28 -6.85 11.51 -10.13
N ALA A 29 -7.08 10.26 -10.49
CA ALA A 29 -8.18 9.47 -9.96
C ALA A 29 -7.71 8.62 -8.77
N PHE A 30 -8.49 8.65 -7.69
CA PHE A 30 -8.26 7.86 -6.47
C PHE A 30 -9.50 7.04 -6.15
N GLY A 31 -9.31 5.78 -5.79
CA GLY A 31 -10.40 4.93 -5.36
C GLY A 31 -10.83 5.19 -3.90
N PRO A 32 -12.04 4.71 -3.51
CA PRO A 32 -12.53 4.85 -2.14
C PRO A 32 -11.97 3.81 -1.17
N HIS A 33 -11.72 2.57 -1.63
CA HIS A 33 -11.46 1.41 -0.78
C HIS A 33 -10.09 1.40 -0.10
N ASP A 34 -9.11 2.13 -0.64
CA ASP A 34 -7.80 2.27 0.01
C ASP A 34 -7.91 2.89 1.40
N ALA A 35 -8.85 3.82 1.60
CA ALA A 35 -9.08 4.44 2.90
C ALA A 35 -9.49 3.42 3.98
N ASP A 36 -10.21 2.37 3.62
CA ASP A 36 -10.63 1.32 4.56
C ASP A 36 -9.43 0.42 4.91
N GLY A 37 -8.63 0.04 3.94
CA GLY A 37 -7.38 -0.68 4.18
C GLY A 37 -6.42 0.07 5.10
N ILE A 38 -6.26 1.38 4.87
CA ILE A 38 -5.44 2.26 5.73
C ILE A 38 -5.94 2.29 7.17
N LYS A 39 -7.27 2.33 7.39
CA LYS A 39 -7.85 2.26 8.75
C LYS A 39 -7.51 0.94 9.44
N ILE A 40 -7.63 -0.18 8.74
CA ILE A 40 -7.32 -1.52 9.25
C ILE A 40 -5.83 -1.61 9.62
N LEU A 41 -4.94 -1.27 8.70
CA LEU A 41 -3.49 -1.32 8.93
C LEU A 41 -3.06 -0.49 10.14
N ARG A 42 -3.60 0.72 10.29
CA ARG A 42 -3.36 1.56 11.47
C ARG A 42 -3.94 1.00 12.75
N ALA A 43 -5.12 0.39 12.69
CA ALA A 43 -5.70 -0.29 13.84
C ALA A 43 -4.79 -1.44 14.30
N GLY A 44 -4.14 -2.14 13.37
CA GLY A 44 -3.10 -3.13 13.59
C GLY A 44 -1.78 -2.54 14.14
N GLY A 45 -1.59 -1.23 14.12
CA GLY A 45 -0.40 -0.56 14.69
C GLY A 45 0.65 -0.14 13.67
N ILE A 46 0.38 -0.29 12.37
CA ILE A 46 1.30 0.10 11.31
C ILE A 46 1.28 1.64 11.14
N LYS A 47 2.47 2.24 11.08
CA LYS A 47 2.64 3.66 10.74
C LYS A 47 2.88 3.78 9.24
N ILE A 48 2.07 4.63 8.57
CA ILE A 48 2.02 4.71 7.11
C ILE A 48 2.51 6.07 6.64
N PHE A 49 3.43 6.04 5.67
CA PHE A 49 3.99 7.19 4.98
C PHE A 49 3.94 6.98 3.47
N ALA A 50 3.85 8.07 2.72
CA ALA A 50 3.87 8.03 1.26
C ALA A 50 5.01 8.86 0.70
N ILE A 51 5.56 8.41 -0.42
CA ILE A 51 6.55 9.13 -1.23
C ILE A 51 6.02 9.29 -2.65
N THR A 52 6.40 10.33 -3.35
CA THR A 52 6.12 10.50 -4.78
C THR A 52 7.25 11.26 -5.46
N GLY A 53 7.58 10.88 -6.68
CA GLY A 53 8.44 11.65 -7.59
C GLY A 53 7.69 12.70 -8.41
N ASP A 54 6.38 12.72 -8.34
CA ASP A 54 5.54 13.64 -9.12
C ASP A 54 5.45 15.04 -8.50
N ARG A 55 6.42 15.89 -8.83
CA ARG A 55 6.45 17.27 -8.35
C ARG A 55 5.23 18.08 -8.81
N ARG A 56 4.76 17.87 -10.05
CA ARG A 56 3.66 18.67 -10.63
C ARG A 56 2.29 18.27 -10.10
N GLY A 57 2.11 17.02 -9.70
CA GLY A 57 0.89 16.52 -9.09
C GLY A 57 0.96 16.39 -7.57
N PHE A 58 2.02 16.91 -6.93
CA PHE A 58 2.25 16.77 -5.49
C PHE A 58 1.08 17.27 -4.66
N ASP A 59 0.57 18.47 -4.94
CA ASP A 59 -0.52 19.07 -4.16
C ASP A 59 -1.85 18.31 -4.32
N ILE A 60 -2.10 17.71 -5.49
CA ILE A 60 -3.27 16.85 -5.73
C ILE A 60 -3.19 15.63 -4.81
N SER A 61 -2.05 14.93 -4.86
CA SER A 61 -1.79 13.76 -4.02
C SER A 61 -1.81 14.11 -2.52
N ARG A 62 -1.15 15.20 -2.14
CA ARG A 62 -1.10 15.67 -0.75
C ARG A 62 -2.49 15.92 -0.18
N LYS A 63 -3.39 16.55 -0.95
CA LYS A 63 -4.77 16.79 -0.54
C LYS A 63 -5.49 15.49 -0.20
N ARG A 64 -5.48 14.51 -1.10
CA ARG A 64 -6.14 13.22 -0.89
C ARG A 64 -5.51 12.43 0.26
N LEU A 65 -4.18 12.39 0.35
CA LEU A 65 -3.48 11.65 1.41
C LEU A 65 -3.67 12.29 2.79
N SER A 66 -3.81 13.63 2.86
CA SER A 66 -4.12 14.31 4.11
C SER A 66 -5.51 13.96 4.65
N ASP A 67 -6.51 13.72 3.78
CA ASP A 67 -7.83 13.24 4.19
C ASP A 67 -7.75 11.86 4.87
N MET A 68 -6.78 11.04 4.45
CA MET A 68 -6.43 9.77 5.07
C MET A 68 -5.39 9.90 6.19
N ARG A 69 -4.96 11.12 6.56
CA ARG A 69 -3.92 11.42 7.56
C ARG A 69 -2.57 10.73 7.25
N ILE A 70 -2.21 10.60 5.98
CA ILE A 70 -0.92 10.08 5.53
C ILE A 70 0.00 11.24 5.21
N GLN A 71 1.19 11.24 5.79
CA GLN A 71 2.23 12.21 5.46
C GLN A 71 2.86 11.84 4.13
N LEU A 72 2.92 12.82 3.20
CA LEU A 72 3.50 12.65 1.88
C LEU A 72 4.84 13.39 1.80
N PHE A 73 5.86 12.72 1.24
CA PHE A 73 7.16 13.30 0.95
C PHE A 73 7.43 13.32 -0.56
N TYR A 74 7.94 14.44 -1.06
CA TYR A 74 8.48 14.49 -2.41
C TYR A 74 9.89 13.87 -2.39
N LYS A 75 10.08 12.80 -3.16
CA LYS A 75 11.38 12.12 -3.35
C LYS A 75 11.50 11.70 -4.81
N SER A 76 12.52 12.24 -5.47
CA SER A 76 12.80 11.86 -6.87
C SER A 76 13.14 10.37 -6.96
N GLU A 77 13.09 9.82 -8.16
CA GLU A 77 13.45 8.42 -8.42
C GLU A 77 14.88 8.10 -7.96
N LYS A 78 15.79 9.07 -8.04
CA LYS A 78 17.20 8.91 -7.63
C LYS A 78 17.38 8.89 -6.12
N ASP A 79 16.56 9.67 -5.39
CA ASP A 79 16.75 9.91 -3.97
C ASP A 79 15.91 8.99 -3.09
N ARG A 80 14.85 8.36 -3.64
CA ARG A 80 13.84 7.63 -2.85
C ARG A 80 14.44 6.44 -2.08
N TYR A 81 15.31 5.66 -2.69
CA TYR A 81 15.92 4.51 -2.04
C TYR A 81 16.78 4.91 -0.84
N ASP A 82 17.69 5.86 -1.03
CA ASP A 82 18.59 6.31 0.03
C ASP A 82 17.82 7.03 1.14
N TRP A 83 16.83 7.83 0.78
CA TRP A 83 15.99 8.47 1.78
C TRP A 83 15.21 7.46 2.63
N VAL A 84 14.61 6.44 2.02
CA VAL A 84 13.89 5.40 2.77
C VAL A 84 14.86 4.65 3.68
N LYS A 85 16.01 4.23 3.18
CA LYS A 85 17.05 3.53 3.96
C LYS A 85 17.59 4.35 5.13
N GLN A 86 17.68 5.67 4.99
CA GLN A 86 18.15 6.57 6.07
C GLN A 86 17.09 6.80 7.16
N ASN A 87 15.81 6.72 6.84
CA ASN A 87 14.72 7.04 7.75
C ASN A 87 14.00 5.82 8.32
N PHE A 88 14.15 4.64 7.70
CA PHE A 88 13.47 3.41 8.08
C PHE A 88 14.43 2.22 8.02
N GLU A 89 14.29 1.30 8.97
CA GLU A 89 15.00 0.03 8.95
C GLU A 89 14.31 -0.92 7.96
N LEU A 90 14.99 -1.26 6.87
CA LEU A 90 14.41 -2.07 5.78
C LEU A 90 13.97 -3.47 6.24
N ALA A 91 14.64 -4.02 7.26
CA ALA A 91 14.28 -5.31 7.86
C ALA A 91 12.92 -5.30 8.60
N ASN A 92 12.35 -4.12 8.87
CA ASN A 92 11.05 -3.93 9.53
C ASN A 92 10.08 -3.09 8.67
N LEU A 93 10.40 -2.91 7.39
CA LEU A 93 9.65 -2.08 6.46
C LEU A 93 8.73 -2.93 5.58
N ILE A 94 7.49 -2.48 5.44
CA ILE A 94 6.59 -2.87 4.36
C ILE A 94 6.70 -1.80 3.28
N PHE A 95 6.98 -2.20 2.03
CA PHE A 95 7.03 -1.26 0.91
C PHE A 95 5.99 -1.61 -0.16
N VAL A 96 5.34 -0.58 -0.71
CA VAL A 96 4.37 -0.73 -1.81
C VAL A 96 4.79 0.18 -2.95
N GLY A 97 4.95 -0.38 -4.14
CA GLY A 97 5.37 0.37 -5.32
C GLY A 97 4.96 -0.31 -6.64
N ASP A 98 4.93 0.45 -7.71
CA ASP A 98 4.48 -0.02 -9.04
C ASP A 98 5.49 0.20 -10.16
N GLY A 99 6.46 1.08 -9.93
CA GLY A 99 7.40 1.55 -10.95
C GLY A 99 8.75 0.81 -10.97
N ALA A 100 9.49 0.95 -12.06
CA ALA A 100 10.82 0.37 -12.19
C ALA A 100 11.82 0.93 -11.15
N PHE A 101 11.65 2.18 -10.72
CA PHE A 101 12.49 2.80 -9.69
C PHE A 101 12.16 2.36 -8.26
N ASP A 102 11.06 1.63 -8.07
CA ASP A 102 10.69 1.03 -6.78
C ASP A 102 11.37 -0.32 -6.55
N VAL A 103 11.88 -0.96 -7.60
CA VAL A 103 12.48 -2.29 -7.57
C VAL A 103 13.51 -2.46 -6.44
N PRO A 104 14.45 -1.54 -6.18
CA PRO A 104 15.39 -1.70 -5.06
C PRO A 104 14.72 -1.77 -3.69
N LEU A 105 13.64 -1.00 -3.47
CA LEU A 105 12.87 -1.03 -2.22
C LEU A 105 12.01 -2.28 -2.12
N LEU A 106 11.37 -2.71 -3.22
CA LEU A 106 10.60 -3.95 -3.30
C LEU A 106 11.45 -5.17 -2.94
N LEU A 107 12.69 -5.23 -3.44
CA LEU A 107 13.62 -6.34 -3.18
C LEU A 107 14.20 -6.34 -1.75
N LYS A 108 14.38 -5.16 -1.13
CA LYS A 108 15.14 -5.02 0.12
C LYS A 108 14.30 -4.86 1.37
N SER A 109 13.02 -4.54 1.23
CA SER A 109 12.10 -4.44 2.36
C SER A 109 11.73 -5.82 2.91
N ALA A 110 11.40 -5.88 4.20
CA ALA A 110 11.00 -7.13 4.87
C ALA A 110 9.78 -7.76 4.20
N LEU A 111 8.83 -6.93 3.80
CA LEU A 111 7.64 -7.33 3.05
C LEU A 111 7.37 -6.29 1.97
N SER A 112 6.98 -6.73 0.77
CA SER A 112 6.71 -5.80 -0.32
C SER A 112 5.53 -6.24 -1.16
N PHE A 113 4.79 -5.24 -1.66
CA PHE A 113 3.62 -5.43 -2.48
C PHE A 113 3.72 -4.60 -3.77
N ALA A 114 3.20 -5.13 -4.86
CA ALA A 114 2.98 -4.39 -6.10
C ALA A 114 1.53 -4.58 -6.56
N PRO A 115 0.86 -3.52 -7.05
CA PRO A 115 -0.45 -3.65 -7.70
C PRO A 115 -0.38 -4.55 -8.94
N ASN A 116 -1.48 -5.20 -9.30
CA ASN A 116 -1.54 -6.01 -10.52
C ASN A 116 -1.22 -5.22 -11.79
N SER A 117 -1.54 -3.91 -11.79
CA SER A 117 -1.21 -2.98 -12.87
C SER A 117 0.24 -2.48 -12.88
N ALA A 118 1.06 -2.85 -11.89
CA ALA A 118 2.46 -2.45 -11.81
C ALA A 118 3.29 -2.91 -13.02
N THR A 119 4.41 -2.26 -13.24
CA THR A 119 5.36 -2.66 -14.29
C THR A 119 5.88 -4.08 -14.05
N HIS A 120 6.25 -4.80 -15.10
CA HIS A 120 6.81 -6.15 -14.96
C HIS A 120 7.97 -6.23 -13.97
N PRO A 121 9.00 -5.34 -14.03
CA PRO A 121 10.08 -5.38 -13.07
C PRO A 121 9.64 -5.18 -11.61
N ALA A 122 8.62 -4.35 -11.36
CA ALA A 122 8.10 -4.14 -10.02
C ALA A 122 7.35 -5.39 -9.51
N LYS A 123 6.54 -6.02 -10.37
CA LYS A 123 5.85 -7.28 -10.03
C LYS A 123 6.82 -8.41 -9.75
N ASP A 124 7.88 -8.53 -10.53
CA ASP A 124 8.91 -9.57 -10.35
C ASP A 124 9.72 -9.35 -9.06
N ALA A 125 9.89 -8.09 -8.64
CA ALA A 125 10.63 -7.72 -7.44
C ALA A 125 9.80 -7.79 -6.15
N ALA A 126 8.48 -7.66 -6.25
CA ALA A 126 7.60 -7.69 -5.09
C ALA A 126 7.41 -9.12 -4.55
N ARG A 127 7.32 -9.25 -3.22
CA ARG A 127 6.99 -10.53 -2.59
C ARG A 127 5.55 -10.95 -2.89
N ILE A 128 4.64 -9.99 -2.96
CA ILE A 128 3.22 -10.22 -3.21
C ILE A 128 2.74 -9.23 -4.28
N VAL A 129 2.09 -9.74 -5.31
CA VAL A 129 1.35 -8.93 -6.29
C VAL A 129 -0.12 -9.00 -5.95
N THR A 130 -0.77 -7.84 -5.76
CA THR A 130 -2.20 -7.81 -5.46
C THR A 130 -3.04 -8.25 -6.66
N SER A 131 -4.24 -8.75 -6.40
CA SER A 131 -5.20 -9.10 -7.45
C SER A 131 -5.85 -7.87 -8.09
N VAL A 132 -5.86 -6.75 -7.36
CA VAL A 132 -6.43 -5.47 -7.81
C VAL A 132 -5.38 -4.55 -8.43
N ALA A 133 -5.81 -3.68 -9.32
CA ALA A 133 -4.99 -2.63 -9.90
C ALA A 133 -4.82 -1.44 -8.94
N GLY A 134 -3.83 -0.58 -9.21
CA GLY A 134 -3.65 0.68 -8.50
C GLY A 134 -4.93 1.53 -8.56
N GLY A 135 -5.30 2.11 -7.43
CA GLY A 135 -6.54 2.89 -7.26
C GLY A 135 -7.79 2.07 -6.99
N ASP A 136 -7.74 0.74 -7.08
CA ASP A 136 -8.89 -0.15 -6.93
C ASP A 136 -8.92 -0.89 -5.58
N GLY A 137 -8.29 -0.33 -4.55
CA GLY A 137 -8.32 -0.90 -3.21
C GLY A 137 -7.09 -1.76 -2.85
N VAL A 138 -5.94 -1.40 -3.36
CA VAL A 138 -4.65 -2.06 -3.07
C VAL A 138 -4.42 -2.18 -1.56
N PHE A 139 -4.68 -1.10 -0.81
CA PHE A 139 -4.48 -1.11 0.64
C PHE A 139 -5.51 -1.95 1.39
N LEU A 140 -6.72 -2.10 0.86
CA LEU A 140 -7.69 -3.02 1.43
C LEU A 140 -7.20 -4.47 1.29
N GLU A 141 -6.72 -4.84 0.11
CA GLU A 141 -6.15 -6.17 -0.11
C GLU A 141 -4.90 -6.42 0.75
N ILE A 142 -3.98 -5.44 0.83
CA ILE A 142 -2.80 -5.51 1.72
C ILE A 142 -3.23 -5.71 3.19
N ALA A 143 -4.25 -4.98 3.64
CA ALA A 143 -4.75 -5.13 5.00
C ALA A 143 -5.28 -6.54 5.27
N MET A 144 -5.93 -7.15 4.30
CA MET A 144 -6.41 -8.54 4.42
C MET A 144 -5.26 -9.55 4.40
N TRP A 145 -4.20 -9.31 3.60
CA TRP A 145 -2.96 -10.09 3.68
C TRP A 145 -2.36 -10.02 5.10
N MET A 146 -2.28 -8.82 5.67
CA MET A 146 -1.75 -8.62 7.02
C MET A 146 -2.59 -9.34 8.08
N ILE A 147 -3.93 -9.27 7.98
CA ILE A 147 -4.84 -9.96 8.90
C ILE A 147 -4.65 -11.48 8.83
N LEU A 148 -4.58 -12.03 7.63
CA LEU A 148 -4.60 -13.49 7.44
C LEU A 148 -3.27 -14.17 7.75
N TYR A 149 -2.13 -13.46 7.58
CA TYR A 149 -0.82 -14.12 7.57
C TYR A 149 0.27 -13.47 8.42
N PHE A 150 0.07 -12.22 8.88
CA PHE A 150 1.17 -11.47 9.51
C PHE A 150 0.82 -10.87 10.88
N PHE A 151 -0.44 -10.50 11.13
CA PHE A 151 -0.81 -9.93 12.42
C PHE A 151 -0.91 -10.99 13.51
N SER A 152 -0.41 -10.65 14.70
CA SER A 152 -0.56 -11.47 15.91
C SER A 152 -2.01 -11.46 16.42
N PRO A 153 -2.40 -12.43 17.27
CA PRO A 153 -3.72 -12.43 17.92
C PRO A 153 -4.05 -11.12 18.64
N GLU A 154 -3.06 -10.49 19.28
CA GLU A 154 -3.22 -9.23 20.00
C GLU A 154 -3.50 -8.06 19.03
N GLU A 155 -2.84 -8.06 17.87
CA GLU A 155 -3.08 -7.08 16.82
C GLU A 155 -4.45 -7.24 16.20
N LEU A 156 -4.90 -8.48 15.96
CA LEU A 156 -6.25 -8.80 15.49
C LEU A 156 -7.32 -8.35 16.49
N ALA A 157 -7.14 -8.63 17.78
CA ALA A 157 -8.04 -8.17 18.83
C ALA A 157 -8.11 -6.63 18.87
N ARG A 158 -6.98 -5.95 18.71
CA ARG A 158 -6.92 -4.49 18.65
C ARG A 158 -7.65 -3.93 17.42
N ILE A 159 -7.53 -4.59 16.26
CA ILE A 159 -8.25 -4.19 15.02
C ILE A 159 -9.76 -4.28 15.26
N LYS A 160 -10.26 -5.43 15.73
CA LYS A 160 -11.68 -5.64 16.00
C LYS A 160 -12.24 -4.59 16.97
N SER A 161 -11.54 -4.35 18.07
CA SER A 161 -11.92 -3.35 19.07
C SER A 161 -11.95 -1.93 18.52
N LYS A 162 -10.90 -1.49 17.82
CA LYS A 162 -10.80 -0.10 17.29
C LYS A 162 -11.80 0.18 16.18
N LEU A 163 -12.07 -0.81 15.35
CA LEU A 163 -13.00 -0.66 14.22
C LEU A 163 -14.43 -1.04 14.58
N LYS A 164 -14.66 -1.56 15.80
CA LYS A 164 -15.96 -2.03 16.30
C LYS A 164 -16.62 -3.06 15.36
N ILE A 165 -15.82 -3.97 14.83
CA ILE A 165 -16.27 -5.06 13.96
C ILE A 165 -16.65 -6.25 14.85
N SER A 166 -17.85 -6.84 14.64
CA SER A 166 -18.24 -8.08 15.32
C SER A 166 -17.37 -9.26 14.88
N GLU A 167 -17.25 -10.29 15.72
CA GLU A 167 -16.52 -11.52 15.38
C GLU A 167 -17.07 -12.14 14.09
N GLU A 168 -18.38 -12.27 13.97
CA GLU A 168 -19.04 -12.84 12.79
C GLU A 168 -18.67 -12.09 11.49
N HIS A 169 -18.73 -10.75 11.51
CA HIS A 169 -18.36 -9.95 10.33
C HIS A 169 -16.86 -10.04 10.01
N PHE A 170 -16.02 -10.12 11.05
CA PHE A 170 -14.58 -10.25 10.88
C PHE A 170 -14.22 -11.60 10.26
N ASP A 171 -14.80 -12.68 10.76
CA ASP A 171 -14.56 -14.04 10.26
C ASP A 171 -15.05 -14.20 8.81
N LEU A 172 -16.25 -13.67 8.49
CA LEU A 172 -16.78 -13.69 7.13
C LEU A 172 -15.87 -12.94 6.15
N LEU A 173 -15.34 -11.77 6.57
CA LEU A 173 -14.39 -11.02 5.78
C LEU A 173 -13.09 -11.81 5.55
N CYS A 174 -12.55 -12.42 6.59
CA CYS A 174 -11.35 -13.27 6.51
C CYS A 174 -11.55 -14.46 5.57
N ASP A 175 -12.66 -15.17 5.67
CA ASP A 175 -12.95 -16.33 4.83
C ASP A 175 -13.13 -15.93 3.36
N THR A 176 -13.80 -14.81 3.11
CA THR A 176 -13.97 -14.29 1.75
C THR A 176 -12.61 -14.00 1.10
N TYR A 177 -11.72 -13.29 1.79
CA TYR A 177 -10.40 -12.97 1.23
C TYR A 177 -9.48 -14.18 1.17
N ARG A 178 -9.54 -15.10 2.13
CA ARG A 178 -8.80 -16.37 2.07
C ARG A 178 -9.15 -17.16 0.81
N ASN A 179 -10.44 -17.27 0.50
CA ASN A 179 -10.90 -17.95 -0.71
C ASN A 179 -10.44 -17.22 -1.98
N LEU A 180 -10.48 -15.89 -1.99
CA LEU A 180 -9.98 -15.08 -3.10
C LEU A 180 -8.49 -15.31 -3.34
N PHE A 181 -7.66 -15.31 -2.29
CA PHE A 181 -6.21 -15.49 -2.40
C PHE A 181 -5.85 -16.91 -2.84
N LEU A 182 -6.58 -17.93 -2.38
CA LEU A 182 -6.43 -19.31 -2.84
C LEU A 182 -6.78 -19.46 -4.33
N ALA A 183 -7.90 -18.87 -4.76
CA ALA A 183 -8.35 -18.94 -6.15
C ALA A 183 -7.36 -18.27 -7.13
N ASN A 184 -6.72 -17.18 -6.70
CA ASN A 184 -5.75 -16.44 -7.51
C ASN A 184 -4.33 -17.02 -7.46
N GLY A 185 -4.10 -18.13 -6.73
CA GLY A 185 -2.78 -18.74 -6.58
C GLY A 185 -1.76 -17.84 -5.87
N ALA A 186 -2.22 -16.82 -5.16
CA ALA A 186 -1.39 -15.81 -4.52
C ALA A 186 -0.50 -16.36 -3.39
N LEU A 187 -0.82 -17.55 -2.86
CA LEU A 187 -0.07 -18.23 -1.78
C LEU A 187 1.16 -19.01 -2.26
N LYS A 188 1.53 -18.97 -3.54
CA LYS A 188 2.69 -19.75 -4.03
C LYS A 188 4.04 -19.22 -3.57
N ASN A 189 4.08 -18.02 -2.98
CA ASN A 189 5.32 -17.30 -2.63
C ASN A 189 5.38 -16.81 -1.17
N VAL A 190 4.49 -17.28 -0.29
CA VAL A 190 4.48 -16.91 1.16
C VAL A 190 4.98 -18.06 2.01
#